data_b73d7f7aff5d8c7680758ce10c6b0d43
#
_entry.id   b73d7f7aff5d8c7680758ce10c6b0d43
#
_cell.length_a   1.000
_cell.length_b   1.000
_cell.length_c   1.000
_cell.angle_alpha   90.00
_cell.angle_beta   90.00
_cell.angle_gamma   90.00
#
_symmetry.space_group_name_H-M   'P 1'
#
loop_
_entity.id
_entity.type
_entity.pdbx_description
1 polymer ?
#
loop_
_entity_poly.entity_id
_entity_poly.type
_entity_poly.pdbx_seq_one_letter_code
_entity_poly.pdbx_strand_id
1 'polypeptide(L)'
;NISSNAGMPKYSGLKVNRGEVSTATEQDLFWVWDETFADDGTTIHGNAGGAWTAFKSASDQDLFPSAATLVDIRANIVHATSTSAQYADLAERYEADCETEIGDVMMLGGHAEVTKCNKELCDQVFGVVSESPAFLMNASAGDNNTHPMIALKGRVLVKLKGTGKAGDRVVSAGNGEARVAELEECTAFNTIGRLIKHKYNEQTTLTECVIGVK
;
A
#
# COMPACT_ATOMS: atom_id res chain seq x y z
N ASN A 1 -4.58 41.14 5.58
CA ASN A 1 -3.64 41.69 6.55
C ASN A 1 -3.92 41.05 7.92
N ILE A 2 -3.20 40.01 8.23
CA ILE A 2 -3.46 39.20 9.42
C ILE A 2 -2.31 39.49 10.37
N SER A 3 -2.54 40.39 11.29
CA SER A 3 -1.50 40.84 12.24
C SER A 3 -1.61 40.23 13.64
N SER A 4 -2.56 39.36 13.90
CA SER A 4 -2.66 38.64 15.19
C SER A 4 -3.28 37.27 15.01
N ASN A 5 -2.74 36.27 15.70
CA ASN A 5 -3.27 34.91 15.71
C ASN A 5 -4.58 34.73 16.50
N ALA A 6 -5.03 35.77 17.18
CA ALA A 6 -6.27 35.75 17.92
C ALA A 6 -7.46 35.99 17.00
N GLY A 7 -8.21 34.95 16.69
CA GLY A 7 -9.42 34.99 15.86
C GLY A 7 -9.27 34.57 14.41
N MET A 8 -8.14 33.96 14.02
CA MET A 8 -8.05 33.28 12.71
C MET A 8 -8.99 32.09 12.68
N PRO A 9 -9.78 31.92 11.59
CA PRO A 9 -10.54 30.71 11.44
C PRO A 9 -9.58 29.53 11.32
N LYS A 10 -9.89 28.42 11.98
CA LYS A 10 -9.11 27.18 11.90
C LYS A 10 -9.04 26.64 10.48
N TYR A 11 -10.04 26.96 9.68
CA TYR A 11 -10.18 26.49 8.29
C TYR A 11 -10.54 27.66 7.38
N SER A 12 -9.88 27.73 6.23
CA SER A 12 -10.14 28.74 5.20
C SER A 12 -10.06 28.09 3.82
N GLY A 13 -11.09 28.24 3.01
CA GLY A 13 -11.08 27.63 1.67
C GLY A 13 -12.43 27.58 0.99
N LEU A 14 -12.69 26.50 0.25
CA LEU A 14 -13.87 26.29 -0.56
C LEU A 14 -14.80 25.26 0.08
N LYS A 15 -16.09 25.53 0.01
CA LYS A 15 -17.15 24.60 0.36
C LYS A 15 -17.98 24.30 -0.90
N VAL A 16 -18.23 23.02 -1.15
CA VAL A 16 -19.19 22.56 -2.15
C VAL A 16 -20.44 22.10 -1.40
N ASN A 17 -21.48 22.90 -1.46
CA ASN A 17 -22.77 22.56 -0.87
C ASN A 17 -23.46 21.52 -1.74
N ARG A 18 -23.86 20.40 -1.16
CA ARG A 18 -24.54 19.28 -1.84
C ARG A 18 -26.05 19.23 -1.59
N GLY A 19 -26.62 20.31 -1.04
CA GLY A 19 -28.06 20.40 -0.73
C GLY A 19 -28.36 20.18 0.75
N GLU A 20 -29.59 19.78 1.07
CA GLU A 20 -29.98 19.47 2.46
C GLU A 20 -29.28 18.18 2.89
N VAL A 21 -28.39 18.31 3.85
CA VAL A 21 -27.61 17.20 4.37
C VAL A 21 -28.38 16.51 5.50
N SER A 22 -29.13 15.47 5.16
CA SER A 22 -29.93 14.72 6.12
C SER A 22 -29.28 13.38 6.51
N THR A 23 -28.30 12.89 5.77
CA THR A 23 -27.66 11.58 5.95
C THR A 23 -26.14 11.66 5.86
N ALA A 24 -25.47 10.63 6.37
CA ALA A 24 -24.01 10.52 6.29
C ALA A 24 -23.46 10.44 4.85
N THR A 25 -24.34 10.17 3.87
CA THR A 25 -23.98 10.08 2.44
C THR A 25 -24.09 11.41 1.69
N GLU A 26 -24.77 12.40 2.26
CA GLU A 26 -25.07 13.70 1.64
C GLU A 26 -24.26 14.86 2.26
N GLN A 27 -23.08 14.55 2.77
CA GLN A 27 -22.23 15.54 3.42
C GLN A 27 -21.65 16.54 2.42
N ASP A 28 -21.54 17.80 2.83
CA ASP A 28 -20.85 18.82 2.06
C ASP A 28 -19.36 18.50 1.94
N LEU A 29 -18.76 18.94 0.83
CA LEU A 29 -17.35 18.77 0.57
C LEU A 29 -16.60 20.06 0.84
N PHE A 30 -15.41 19.93 1.41
CA PHE A 30 -14.53 21.02 1.77
C PHE A 30 -13.15 20.82 1.17
N TRP A 31 -12.59 21.89 0.62
CA TRP A 31 -11.19 22.04 0.27
C TRP A 31 -10.64 23.26 0.98
N VAL A 32 -9.96 23.06 2.09
CA VAL A 32 -9.58 24.12 3.00
C VAL A 32 -8.14 24.03 3.43
N TRP A 33 -7.60 25.17 3.80
CA TRP A 33 -6.39 25.23 4.61
C TRP A 33 -6.74 24.92 6.05
N ASP A 34 -6.19 23.84 6.57
CA ASP A 34 -6.39 23.38 7.96
C ASP A 34 -5.20 23.77 8.83
N GLU A 35 -5.37 24.81 9.63
CA GLU A 35 -4.34 25.31 10.55
C GLU A 35 -4.07 24.35 11.71
N THR A 36 -4.93 23.36 11.93
CA THR A 36 -4.78 22.41 13.04
C THR A 36 -3.93 21.21 12.67
N PHE A 37 -3.61 21.04 11.38
CA PHE A 37 -2.75 19.96 10.92
C PHE A 37 -1.34 20.14 11.50
N ALA A 38 -0.91 19.17 12.30
CA ALA A 38 0.45 19.15 12.86
C ALA A 38 1.41 18.53 11.85
N ASP A 39 2.54 19.19 11.63
CA ASP A 39 3.66 18.60 10.90
C ASP A 39 4.18 17.37 11.66
N ASP A 40 4.29 16.24 10.97
CA ASP A 40 4.83 14.98 11.50
C ASP A 40 6.37 14.98 11.60
N GLY A 41 7.02 16.11 11.34
CA GLY A 41 8.47 16.25 11.36
C GLY A 41 9.18 15.74 10.11
N THR A 42 8.44 15.35 9.07
CA THR A 42 9.02 14.86 7.80
C THR A 42 9.28 15.96 6.79
N THR A 43 8.85 17.19 7.04
CA THR A 43 9.08 18.31 6.13
C THR A 43 10.44 18.94 6.35
N ILE A 44 11.21 19.06 5.28
CA ILE A 44 12.52 19.72 5.25
C ILE A 44 12.47 21.23 5.57
N HIS A 45 11.30 21.78 5.68
CA HIS A 45 11.09 23.21 5.92
C HIS A 45 10.70 23.55 7.36
N GLY A 46 10.62 22.57 8.26
CA GLY A 46 10.73 22.73 9.71
C GLY A 46 9.78 23.71 10.39
N ASN A 47 8.59 23.98 9.85
CA ASN A 47 7.64 24.85 10.50
C ASN A 47 6.23 24.31 10.46
N ALA A 48 5.76 24.28 11.63
CA ALA A 48 4.49 23.89 12.09
C ALA A 48 3.34 24.49 11.30
N GLY A 49 2.42 23.64 11.00
CA GLY A 49 1.04 24.02 11.00
C GLY A 49 0.48 24.31 9.64
N GLY A 50 -0.52 23.52 9.38
CA GLY A 50 -1.44 23.68 8.28
C GLY A 50 -1.15 22.82 7.08
N ALA A 51 -2.25 22.34 6.49
CA ALA A 51 -2.23 21.64 5.21
C ALA A 51 -3.49 21.96 4.41
N TRP A 52 -3.39 21.87 3.09
CA TRP A 52 -4.58 21.83 2.26
C TRP A 52 -5.26 20.47 2.41
N THR A 53 -6.48 20.48 2.96
CA THR A 53 -7.21 19.27 3.33
C THR A 53 -8.53 19.19 2.57
N ALA A 54 -8.77 18.02 1.94
CA ALA A 54 -10.04 17.69 1.30
C ALA A 54 -10.81 16.73 2.20
N PHE A 55 -12.02 17.10 2.64
CA PHE A 55 -12.86 16.28 3.51
C PHE A 55 -14.34 16.51 3.29
N LYS A 56 -15.17 15.66 3.88
CA LYS A 56 -16.62 15.78 3.91
C LYS A 56 -17.11 15.95 5.34
N SER A 57 -18.13 16.80 5.54
CA SER A 57 -18.78 17.00 6.84
C SER A 57 -20.26 17.28 6.69
N ALA A 58 -21.05 16.84 7.65
CA ALA A 58 -22.49 17.14 7.75
C ALA A 58 -22.74 18.49 8.46
N SER A 59 -21.72 19.14 8.98
CA SER A 59 -21.85 20.36 9.78
C SER A 59 -20.82 21.41 9.38
N ASP A 60 -21.27 22.63 9.20
CA ASP A 60 -20.42 23.82 9.04
C ASP A 60 -19.76 24.25 10.35
N GLN A 61 -20.23 23.72 11.47
CA GLN A 61 -19.81 24.13 12.81
C GLN A 61 -18.68 23.22 13.35
N ASP A 62 -18.66 21.97 12.88
CA ASP A 62 -17.67 20.97 13.32
C ASP A 62 -16.83 20.53 12.14
N LEU A 63 -15.93 21.42 11.75
CA LEU A 63 -15.00 21.21 10.65
C LEU A 63 -13.70 20.56 11.14
N PHE A 64 -13.79 19.44 11.86
CA PHE A 64 -12.59 18.72 12.30
C PHE A 64 -12.36 17.51 11.38
N PRO A 65 -11.45 17.60 10.40
CA PRO A 65 -11.17 16.46 9.54
C PRO A 65 -10.51 15.35 10.35
N SER A 66 -11.18 14.22 10.41
CA SER A 66 -10.58 12.96 10.88
C SER A 66 -10.24 12.08 9.67
N ALA A 67 -9.45 11.03 9.88
CA ALA A 67 -9.12 10.08 8.81
C ALA A 67 -10.38 9.50 8.12
N ALA A 68 -11.48 9.36 8.86
CA ALA A 68 -12.75 8.86 8.32
C ALA A 68 -13.52 9.87 7.47
N THR A 69 -13.18 11.16 7.55
CA THR A 69 -13.85 12.24 6.81
C THR A 69 -13.04 12.76 5.62
N LEU A 70 -11.78 12.36 5.49
CA LEU A 70 -10.95 12.68 4.33
C LEU A 70 -11.54 12.08 3.04
N VAL A 71 -11.30 12.74 1.92
CA VAL A 71 -11.76 12.29 0.59
C VAL A 71 -10.59 12.20 -0.39
N ASP A 72 -10.75 11.36 -1.40
CA ASP A 72 -9.75 11.18 -2.45
C ASP A 72 -9.69 12.39 -3.38
N ILE A 73 -8.49 12.68 -3.89
CA ILE A 73 -8.26 13.67 -4.93
C ILE A 73 -7.97 12.93 -6.24
N ARG A 74 -8.80 13.15 -7.27
CA ARG A 74 -8.53 12.68 -8.64
C ARG A 74 -7.92 13.79 -9.47
N ALA A 75 -6.71 13.58 -9.93
CA ALA A 75 -6.01 14.48 -10.85
C ALA A 75 -5.39 13.67 -12.00
N ASN A 76 -5.22 14.28 -13.17
CA ASN A 76 -4.49 13.64 -14.26
C ASN A 76 -2.99 13.52 -13.92
N ILE A 77 -2.41 14.62 -13.43
CA ILE A 77 -1.01 14.68 -12.99
C ILE A 77 -0.95 15.51 -11.70
N VAL A 78 -0.16 15.05 -10.74
CA VAL A 78 0.20 15.80 -9.54
C VAL A 78 1.71 16.03 -9.55
N HIS A 79 2.14 17.29 -9.64
CA HIS A 79 3.55 17.70 -9.48
C HIS A 79 3.79 18.03 -8.01
N ALA A 80 4.21 17.05 -7.24
CA ALA A 80 4.44 17.18 -5.81
C ALA A 80 5.53 16.24 -5.33
N THR A 81 6.13 16.54 -4.18
CA THR A 81 6.94 15.59 -3.43
C THR A 81 6.04 14.90 -2.40
N SER A 82 5.96 13.57 -2.43
CA SER A 82 5.26 12.80 -1.41
C SER A 82 6.22 12.53 -0.25
N THR A 83 5.84 12.93 0.96
CA THR A 83 6.64 12.75 2.18
C THR A 83 6.37 11.43 2.88
N SER A 84 5.21 10.84 2.66
CA SER A 84 4.89 9.50 3.17
C SER A 84 4.03 8.72 2.19
N ALA A 85 4.25 7.41 2.12
CA ALA A 85 3.35 6.46 1.51
C ALA A 85 2.88 5.49 2.60
N GLN A 86 1.59 5.24 2.66
CA GLN A 86 0.99 4.32 3.63
C GLN A 86 1.42 2.87 3.38
N TYR A 87 1.81 2.56 2.15
CA TYR A 87 2.19 1.25 1.66
C TYR A 87 3.64 1.28 1.17
N ALA A 88 4.29 0.12 1.07
CA ALA A 88 5.74 0.06 0.96
C ALA A 88 6.26 -0.83 -0.18
N ASP A 89 5.41 -1.22 -1.13
CA ASP A 89 5.81 -2.01 -2.29
C ASP A 89 5.47 -1.36 -3.62
N LEU A 90 6.27 -1.70 -4.62
CA LEU A 90 6.06 -1.40 -6.02
C LEU A 90 5.45 -2.63 -6.67
N ALA A 91 4.25 -2.50 -7.23
CA ALA A 91 3.55 -3.57 -7.92
C ALA A 91 3.12 -3.18 -9.34
N GLU A 92 2.80 -4.20 -10.12
CA GLU A 92 2.22 -4.07 -11.44
C GLU A 92 1.11 -5.11 -11.61
N ARG A 93 0.10 -4.79 -12.44
CA ARG A 93 -0.94 -5.76 -12.80
C ARG A 93 -0.48 -6.65 -13.94
N TYR A 94 -0.61 -7.95 -13.75
CA TYR A 94 -0.31 -9.00 -14.72
C TYR A 94 -1.51 -9.91 -14.88
N GLU A 95 -1.79 -10.37 -16.12
CA GLU A 95 -2.80 -11.39 -16.37
C GLU A 95 -2.39 -12.72 -15.73
N ALA A 96 -3.27 -13.26 -14.88
CA ALA A 96 -3.06 -14.54 -14.21
C ALA A 96 -3.99 -15.62 -14.76
N ASP A 97 -3.48 -16.84 -14.91
CA ASP A 97 -4.24 -18.01 -15.37
C ASP A 97 -4.90 -18.82 -14.24
N CYS A 98 -4.84 -18.33 -13.01
CA CYS A 98 -5.35 -19.01 -11.83
C CYS A 98 -5.92 -18.02 -10.82
N GLU A 99 -6.78 -18.51 -9.91
CA GLU A 99 -7.21 -17.74 -8.76
C GLU A 99 -6.02 -17.44 -7.84
N THR A 100 -5.91 -16.20 -7.40
CA THR A 100 -4.84 -15.73 -6.54
C THR A 100 -5.37 -15.16 -5.24
N GLU A 101 -4.58 -15.25 -4.19
CA GLU A 101 -4.84 -14.65 -2.89
C GLU A 101 -3.65 -13.79 -2.45
N ILE A 102 -3.90 -12.83 -1.57
CA ILE A 102 -2.85 -11.99 -0.99
C ILE A 102 -1.73 -12.86 -0.41
N GLY A 103 -0.51 -12.52 -0.75
CA GLY A 103 0.68 -13.24 -0.29
C GLY A 103 1.08 -14.45 -1.12
N ASP A 104 0.33 -14.81 -2.16
CA ASP A 104 0.73 -15.88 -3.07
C ASP A 104 2.01 -15.53 -3.83
N VAL A 105 2.93 -16.48 -3.85
CA VAL A 105 4.16 -16.42 -4.65
C VAL A 105 3.85 -16.76 -6.09
N MET A 106 4.18 -15.86 -7.00
CA MET A 106 3.91 -15.97 -8.42
C MET A 106 5.19 -16.22 -9.22
N MET A 107 5.05 -16.91 -10.33
CA MET A 107 6.11 -17.12 -11.32
C MET A 107 5.68 -16.62 -12.70
N LEU A 108 6.64 -16.27 -13.55
CA LEU A 108 6.37 -15.91 -14.94
C LEU A 108 5.96 -17.16 -15.75
N GLY A 109 5.03 -16.98 -16.68
CA GLY A 109 4.57 -18.01 -17.59
C GLY A 109 3.28 -18.67 -17.10
N GLY A 110 3.01 -19.90 -17.57
CA GLY A 110 1.73 -20.56 -17.49
C GLY A 110 0.95 -20.38 -18.79
N HIS A 111 -0.37 -20.24 -18.70
CA HIS A 111 -1.25 -19.95 -19.85
C HIS A 111 -1.50 -18.45 -20.04
N ALA A 112 -1.08 -17.62 -19.08
CA ALA A 112 -1.12 -16.16 -19.12
C ALA A 112 0.27 -15.58 -18.82
N GLU A 113 0.36 -14.32 -18.39
CA GLU A 113 1.63 -13.66 -18.08
C GLU A 113 2.28 -14.22 -16.82
N VAL A 114 1.44 -14.50 -15.80
CA VAL A 114 1.87 -15.07 -14.51
C VAL A 114 0.97 -16.21 -14.06
N THR A 115 1.56 -17.12 -13.30
CA THR A 115 0.85 -18.22 -12.64
C THR A 115 1.35 -18.39 -11.22
N LYS A 116 0.57 -19.09 -10.39
CA LYS A 116 0.97 -19.41 -9.01
C LYS A 116 2.17 -20.37 -9.03
N CYS A 117 3.19 -20.05 -8.27
CA CYS A 117 4.38 -20.90 -8.17
C CYS A 117 4.02 -22.27 -7.57
N ASN A 118 4.19 -23.36 -8.33
CA ASN A 118 3.69 -24.69 -8.02
C ASN A 118 4.77 -25.66 -7.52
N LYS A 119 6.03 -25.25 -7.48
CA LYS A 119 7.14 -26.10 -7.05
C LYS A 119 8.03 -25.41 -6.02
N GLU A 120 8.64 -26.22 -5.18
CA GLU A 120 9.67 -25.78 -4.24
C GLU A 120 10.93 -25.33 -4.97
N LEU A 121 11.65 -24.35 -4.39
CA LEU A 121 12.88 -23.78 -4.96
C LEU A 121 12.75 -23.31 -6.42
N CYS A 122 11.56 -22.83 -6.78
CA CYS A 122 11.29 -22.38 -8.14
C CYS A 122 12.23 -21.25 -8.55
N ASP A 123 12.94 -21.43 -9.66
CA ASP A 123 13.88 -20.47 -10.24
C ASP A 123 13.21 -19.41 -11.14
N GLN A 124 11.91 -19.55 -11.36
CA GLN A 124 11.09 -18.63 -12.15
C GLN A 124 10.23 -17.70 -11.26
N VAL A 125 10.49 -17.67 -9.94
CA VAL A 125 9.76 -16.76 -9.04
C VAL A 125 9.91 -15.35 -9.52
N PHE A 126 8.79 -14.63 -9.56
CA PHE A 126 8.71 -13.31 -10.14
C PHE A 126 8.31 -12.25 -9.11
N GLY A 127 7.27 -12.49 -8.34
CA GLY A 127 6.76 -11.56 -7.36
C GLY A 127 5.77 -12.21 -6.40
N VAL A 128 5.07 -11.38 -5.65
CA VAL A 128 4.08 -11.80 -4.64
C VAL A 128 2.81 -10.97 -4.81
N VAL A 129 1.65 -11.59 -4.68
CA VAL A 129 0.36 -10.86 -4.74
C VAL A 129 0.26 -9.87 -3.60
N SER A 130 0.19 -8.59 -3.93
CA SER A 130 0.07 -7.48 -3.00
C SER A 130 -1.38 -7.19 -2.65
N GLU A 131 -1.61 -6.77 -1.42
CA GLU A 131 -2.92 -6.26 -0.98
C GLU A 131 -3.15 -4.81 -1.41
N SER A 132 -2.11 -3.97 -1.27
CA SER A 132 -2.25 -2.53 -1.41
C SER A 132 -0.87 -1.89 -1.64
N PRO A 133 -0.41 -1.83 -2.89
CA PRO A 133 0.91 -1.31 -3.20
C PRO A 133 0.99 0.21 -3.01
N ALA A 134 2.18 0.70 -2.66
CA ALA A 134 2.47 2.14 -2.63
C ALA A 134 2.45 2.76 -4.03
N PHE A 135 2.86 2.00 -5.02
CA PHE A 135 2.83 2.40 -6.42
C PHE A 135 2.38 1.23 -7.28
N LEU A 136 1.32 1.44 -8.08
CA LEU A 136 0.76 0.44 -8.96
C LEU A 136 0.95 0.83 -10.42
N MET A 137 1.73 0.04 -11.15
CA MET A 137 1.87 0.12 -12.60
C MET A 137 0.75 -0.65 -13.28
N ASN A 138 0.46 -0.30 -14.54
CA ASN A 138 -0.54 -0.95 -15.38
C ASN A 138 -1.93 -1.08 -14.72
N ALA A 139 -2.31 -0.08 -13.91
CA ALA A 139 -3.49 -0.13 -13.03
C ALA A 139 -4.83 -0.36 -13.76
N SER A 140 -4.90 -0.05 -15.06
CA SER A 140 -6.10 -0.20 -15.89
C SER A 140 -6.20 -1.52 -16.65
N ALA A 141 -5.22 -2.43 -16.52
CA ALA A 141 -5.19 -3.70 -17.27
C ALA A 141 -6.37 -4.63 -16.95
N GLY A 142 -6.85 -4.62 -15.70
CA GLY A 142 -7.95 -5.45 -15.25
C GLY A 142 -8.20 -5.31 -13.74
N ASP A 143 -8.98 -6.22 -13.19
CA ASP A 143 -9.29 -6.29 -11.76
C ASP A 143 -8.41 -7.33 -11.02
N ASN A 144 -8.61 -7.49 -9.71
CA ASN A 144 -7.83 -8.42 -8.90
C ASN A 144 -8.08 -9.90 -9.21
N ASN A 145 -9.18 -10.25 -9.91
CA ASN A 145 -9.49 -11.63 -10.24
C ASN A 145 -8.77 -12.06 -11.53
N THR A 146 -8.59 -11.15 -12.45
CA THR A 146 -7.98 -11.40 -13.76
C THR A 146 -6.52 -10.90 -13.84
N HIS A 147 -6.25 -9.75 -13.18
CA HIS A 147 -4.94 -9.10 -13.19
C HIS A 147 -4.56 -8.68 -11.77
N PRO A 148 -4.19 -9.64 -10.90
CA PRO A 148 -3.75 -9.34 -9.55
C PRO A 148 -2.57 -8.37 -9.54
N MET A 149 -2.44 -7.62 -8.46
CA MET A 149 -1.32 -6.71 -8.23
C MET A 149 -0.11 -7.52 -7.76
N ILE A 150 0.91 -7.64 -8.58
CA ILE A 150 2.11 -8.41 -8.25
C ILE A 150 3.19 -7.45 -7.76
N ALA A 151 3.54 -7.56 -6.47
CA ALA A 151 4.66 -6.82 -5.88
C ALA A 151 5.98 -7.34 -6.44
N LEU A 152 6.78 -6.44 -6.98
CA LEU A 152 8.09 -6.71 -7.58
C LEU A 152 9.24 -6.35 -6.64
N LYS A 153 9.00 -5.37 -5.78
CA LYS A 153 10.01 -4.85 -4.83
C LYS A 153 9.36 -4.13 -3.66
N GLY A 154 9.96 -4.28 -2.49
CA GLY A 154 9.55 -3.58 -1.29
C GLY A 154 9.02 -4.50 -0.20
N ARG A 155 8.30 -3.93 0.75
CA ARG A 155 7.72 -4.66 1.89
C ARG A 155 6.34 -5.17 1.51
N VAL A 156 6.13 -6.49 1.59
CA VAL A 156 4.87 -7.16 1.24
C VAL A 156 4.58 -8.30 2.21
N LEU A 157 3.32 -8.65 2.35
CA LEU A 157 2.89 -9.85 3.06
C LEU A 157 3.06 -11.07 2.14
N VAL A 158 3.70 -12.12 2.65
CA VAL A 158 3.95 -13.38 1.94
C VAL A 158 3.33 -14.53 2.74
N LYS A 159 2.68 -15.46 2.09
CA LYS A 159 2.22 -16.72 2.70
C LYS A 159 3.43 -17.58 3.07
N LEU A 160 3.92 -17.45 4.29
CA LEU A 160 5.10 -18.15 4.77
C LEU A 160 4.74 -19.35 5.64
N LYS A 161 5.21 -20.52 5.25
CA LYS A 161 5.13 -21.78 5.99
C LYS A 161 6.38 -21.95 6.86
N GLY A 162 6.19 -22.51 8.06
CA GLY A 162 7.28 -22.77 9.00
C GLY A 162 7.74 -21.54 9.77
N THR A 163 8.75 -21.72 10.61
CA THR A 163 9.38 -20.66 11.43
C THR A 163 10.51 -19.95 10.67
N GLY A 164 10.94 -18.80 11.17
CA GLY A 164 12.08 -18.08 10.61
C GLY A 164 12.53 -16.91 11.47
N LYS A 165 13.75 -16.46 11.23
CA LYS A 165 14.36 -15.30 11.90
C LYS A 165 14.38 -14.10 10.96
N ALA A 166 14.33 -12.92 11.53
CA ALA A 166 14.57 -11.70 10.77
C ALA A 166 15.91 -11.79 10.03
N GLY A 167 15.88 -11.48 8.73
CA GLY A 167 17.04 -11.61 7.84
C GLY A 167 17.13 -12.91 7.05
N ASP A 168 16.42 -13.97 7.45
CA ASP A 168 16.42 -15.24 6.73
C ASP A 168 15.90 -15.06 5.30
N ARG A 169 16.49 -15.81 4.37
CA ARG A 169 16.07 -15.83 2.96
C ARG A 169 14.82 -16.66 2.78
N VAL A 170 13.99 -16.22 1.85
CA VAL A 170 12.69 -16.81 1.55
C VAL A 170 12.68 -17.30 0.11
N VAL A 171 12.25 -18.54 -0.08
CA VAL A 171 12.10 -19.23 -1.37
C VAL A 171 10.70 -19.79 -1.50
N SER A 172 10.30 -20.21 -2.72
CA SER A 172 9.04 -20.89 -2.92
C SER A 172 9.02 -22.25 -2.21
N ALA A 173 7.91 -22.54 -1.53
CA ALA A 173 7.57 -23.87 -1.00
C ALA A 173 6.62 -24.66 -1.91
N GLY A 174 6.26 -24.09 -3.08
CA GLY A 174 5.19 -24.61 -3.95
C GLY A 174 3.81 -24.12 -3.54
N ASN A 175 2.84 -24.31 -4.39
CA ASN A 175 1.42 -23.99 -4.17
C ASN A 175 1.17 -22.51 -3.76
N GLY A 176 1.97 -21.57 -4.30
CA GLY A 176 1.87 -20.17 -3.93
C GLY A 176 2.43 -19.82 -2.54
N GLU A 177 2.91 -20.78 -1.78
CA GLU A 177 3.51 -20.57 -0.47
C GLU A 177 5.02 -20.35 -0.56
N ALA A 178 5.57 -19.76 0.47
CA ALA A 178 6.99 -19.58 0.69
C ALA A 178 7.45 -20.27 1.97
N ARG A 179 8.76 -20.52 2.09
CA ARG A 179 9.45 -20.98 3.29
C ARG A 179 10.80 -20.30 3.47
N VAL A 180 11.34 -20.38 4.64
CA VAL A 180 12.76 -20.06 4.88
C VAL A 180 13.63 -21.11 4.19
N ALA A 181 14.76 -20.70 3.64
CA ALA A 181 15.74 -21.55 2.99
C ALA A 181 17.07 -21.55 3.70
N GLU A 182 17.74 -22.70 3.65
CA GLU A 182 19.15 -22.79 4.01
C GLU A 182 20.01 -22.05 2.97
N LEU A 183 21.21 -21.67 3.36
CA LEU A 183 22.06 -20.84 2.50
C LEU A 183 22.40 -21.52 1.17
N GLU A 184 22.61 -22.82 1.22
CA GLU A 184 22.99 -23.67 0.07
C GLU A 184 21.85 -23.87 -0.92
N GLU A 185 20.61 -23.67 -0.48
CA GLU A 185 19.42 -23.75 -1.33
C GLU A 185 19.17 -22.45 -2.13
N CYS A 186 19.76 -21.34 -1.67
CA CYS A 186 19.49 -20.02 -2.20
C CYS A 186 20.30 -19.73 -3.46
N THR A 187 19.62 -19.25 -4.48
CA THR A 187 20.23 -18.71 -5.69
C THR A 187 19.72 -17.29 -5.96
N ALA A 188 20.36 -16.61 -6.92
CA ALA A 188 19.86 -15.32 -7.38
C ALA A 188 18.48 -15.42 -8.07
N PHE A 189 18.08 -16.60 -8.52
CA PHE A 189 16.87 -16.80 -9.29
C PHE A 189 15.69 -17.30 -8.45
N ASN A 190 15.95 -18.08 -7.39
CA ASN A 190 14.88 -18.65 -6.56
C ASN A 190 14.61 -17.89 -5.26
N THR A 191 15.45 -16.92 -4.90
CA THR A 191 15.25 -16.11 -3.70
C THR A 191 14.20 -15.03 -3.96
N ILE A 192 13.08 -15.09 -3.23
CA ILE A 192 11.99 -14.11 -3.29
C ILE A 192 12.40 -12.84 -2.55
N GLY A 193 12.98 -12.99 -1.35
CA GLY A 193 13.36 -11.89 -0.48
C GLY A 193 13.83 -12.36 0.87
N ARG A 194 13.59 -11.53 1.91
CA ARG A 194 14.02 -11.80 3.30
C ARG A 194 12.92 -11.48 4.29
N LEU A 195 12.87 -12.23 5.39
CA LEU A 195 12.02 -11.91 6.54
C LEU A 195 12.44 -10.59 7.20
N ILE A 196 11.46 -9.76 7.53
CA ILE A 196 11.68 -8.52 8.28
C ILE A 196 11.63 -8.76 9.79
N LYS A 197 10.76 -9.68 10.23
CA LYS A 197 10.53 -10.02 11.63
C LYS A 197 10.67 -11.52 11.87
N HIS A 198 10.89 -11.91 13.12
CA HIS A 198 10.85 -13.32 13.53
C HIS A 198 9.43 -13.88 13.37
N LYS A 199 9.33 -15.11 12.88
CA LYS A 199 8.10 -15.91 12.83
C LYS A 199 8.28 -17.16 13.66
N TYR A 200 7.40 -17.36 14.65
CA TYR A 200 7.56 -18.41 15.67
C TYR A 200 6.61 -19.59 15.51
N ASN A 201 5.64 -19.51 14.60
CA ASN A 201 4.66 -20.58 14.38
C ASN A 201 4.97 -21.36 13.09
N GLU A 202 4.59 -22.65 13.08
CA GLU A 202 4.82 -23.56 11.95
C GLU A 202 3.74 -23.44 10.86
N GLN A 203 2.62 -22.81 11.16
CA GLN A 203 1.49 -22.68 10.23
C GLN A 203 1.82 -21.69 9.13
N THR A 204 1.24 -21.90 7.95
CA THR A 204 1.28 -20.89 6.89
C THR A 204 0.49 -19.66 7.31
N THR A 205 1.15 -18.51 7.39
CA THR A 205 0.55 -17.23 7.75
C THR A 205 1.13 -16.11 6.88
N LEU A 206 0.34 -15.06 6.68
CA LEU A 206 0.84 -13.83 6.07
C LEU A 206 1.91 -13.21 6.95
N THR A 207 3.10 -13.09 6.41
CA THR A 207 4.30 -12.65 7.13
C THR A 207 5.00 -11.56 6.34
N GLU A 208 5.40 -10.48 7.01
CA GLU A 208 6.09 -9.36 6.35
C GLU A 208 7.49 -9.76 5.87
N CYS A 209 7.71 -9.61 4.59
CA CYS A 209 9.00 -9.79 3.93
C CYS A 209 9.39 -8.52 3.15
N VAL A 210 10.67 -8.32 2.94
CA VAL A 210 11.18 -7.43 1.90
C VAL A 210 11.55 -8.27 0.70
N ILE A 211 10.93 -7.99 -0.45
CA ILE A 211 11.17 -8.69 -1.72
C ILE A 211 11.96 -7.83 -2.70
N GLY A 212 12.48 -8.47 -3.77
CA GLY A 212 13.36 -7.81 -4.73
C GLY A 212 14.75 -7.50 -4.18
N VAL A 213 15.12 -8.09 -3.04
CA VAL A 213 16.46 -8.08 -2.44
C VAL A 213 16.96 -9.53 -2.32
N LYS A 214 18.22 -9.77 -2.64
CA LYS A 214 18.83 -11.12 -2.72
C LYS A 214 19.95 -11.28 -1.74
#